data_f9da7df59564c796a8f4869028709189
#
_entry.id   f9da7df59564c796a8f4869028709189
#
_cell.length_a   1.000
_cell.length_b   1.000
_cell.length_c   1.000
_cell.angle_alpha   90.00
_cell.angle_beta   90.00
_cell.angle_gamma   90.00
#
_symmetry.space_group_name_H-M   'P 1'
#
loop_
_entity.id
_entity.type
_entity.pdbx_description
1 polymer ?
#
loop_
_entity_poly.entity_id
_entity_poly.type
_entity_poly.pdbx_seq_one_letter_code
_entity_poly.pdbx_strand_id
1 'polypeptide(L)'
;LIIASKGRITTISSISGILSGANAGVYSMSKHAIEAFGDSLALQMESHGVKVSLVEPGNYNSEIGNTAARRMGTTTSLADRSKYKSPDEVADAVSLALFEPEPKRRYMVVPNQYEGEITIKKAIQELVQLNEGHAYTYDRDTLVKMLDEALATARPAR
;
A
#
# COMPACT_ATOMS: atom_id res chain seq x y z
N LEU A 1 -0.21 -26.36 1.33
CA LEU A 1 -1.53 -26.10 0.73
C LEU A 1 -1.47 -24.99 -0.32
N ILE A 2 -1.10 -23.77 0.01
CA ILE A 2 -1.17 -22.62 -0.91
C ILE A 2 -0.34 -22.79 -2.21
N ILE A 3 0.84 -23.40 -2.11
CA ILE A 3 1.69 -23.70 -3.28
C ILE A 3 1.04 -24.77 -4.15
N ALA A 4 0.56 -25.85 -3.55
CA ALA A 4 -0.05 -26.96 -4.30
C ALA A 4 -1.31 -26.53 -5.07
N SER A 5 -2.06 -25.57 -4.54
CA SER A 5 -3.26 -25.03 -5.18
C SER A 5 -2.98 -23.84 -6.10
N LYS A 6 -1.73 -23.40 -6.24
CA LYS A 6 -1.38 -22.11 -6.88
C LYS A 6 -2.28 -20.97 -6.41
N GLY A 7 -2.45 -20.92 -5.09
CA GLY A 7 -3.43 -20.06 -4.43
C GLY A 7 -3.06 -18.58 -4.45
N ARG A 8 -3.70 -17.82 -3.59
CA ARG A 8 -3.52 -16.38 -3.49
C ARG A 8 -3.25 -15.96 -2.06
N ILE A 9 -2.41 -14.94 -1.90
CA ILE A 9 -2.11 -14.33 -0.62
C ILE A 9 -2.42 -12.83 -0.76
N THR A 10 -3.25 -12.33 0.14
CA THR A 10 -3.57 -10.90 0.20
C THR A 10 -3.27 -10.40 1.60
N THR A 11 -2.48 -9.34 1.69
CA THR A 11 -2.12 -8.69 2.95
C THR A 11 -2.69 -7.28 3.00
N ILE A 12 -3.30 -6.93 4.13
CA ILE A 12 -3.85 -5.59 4.34
C ILE A 12 -2.76 -4.70 4.95
N SER A 13 -2.21 -3.85 4.11
CA SER A 13 -1.28 -2.79 4.51
C SER A 13 -2.03 -1.48 4.84
N SER A 14 -1.57 -0.36 4.33
CA SER A 14 -2.17 0.98 4.44
C SER A 14 -1.40 1.93 3.54
N ILE A 15 -1.98 3.08 3.18
CA ILE A 15 -1.21 4.22 2.65
C ILE A 15 -0.10 4.65 3.62
N SER A 16 -0.19 4.32 4.92
CA SER A 16 0.89 4.50 5.89
C SER A 16 2.07 3.53 5.72
N GLY A 17 2.00 2.61 4.76
CA GLY A 17 3.16 1.86 4.27
C GLY A 17 4.03 2.67 3.31
N ILE A 18 3.56 3.85 2.90
CA ILE A 18 4.26 4.84 2.06
C ILE A 18 4.38 6.17 2.82
N LEU A 19 3.32 6.57 3.53
CA LEU A 19 3.27 7.79 4.32
C LEU A 19 3.83 7.60 5.72
N SER A 20 4.44 8.66 6.26
CA SER A 20 4.89 8.72 7.65
C SER A 20 4.42 10.03 8.27
N GLY A 21 3.77 9.96 9.42
CA GLY A 21 3.33 11.13 10.18
C GLY A 21 4.04 11.24 11.52
N ALA A 22 4.21 12.45 12.04
CA ALA A 22 4.93 12.73 13.29
C ALA A 22 4.45 11.87 14.49
N ASN A 23 3.18 11.55 14.56
CA ASN A 23 2.57 10.79 15.66
C ASN A 23 2.22 9.34 15.27
N ALA A 24 2.63 8.89 14.09
CA ALA A 24 2.27 7.57 13.55
C ALA A 24 3.49 6.67 13.30
N GLY A 25 4.67 7.02 13.83
CA GLY A 25 5.94 6.36 13.49
C GLY A 25 5.91 4.84 13.66
N VAL A 26 5.47 4.33 14.80
CA VAL A 26 5.39 2.88 15.07
C VAL A 26 4.39 2.19 14.13
N TYR A 27 3.25 2.83 13.88
CA TYR A 27 2.25 2.29 12.95
C TYR A 27 2.81 2.29 11.51
N SER A 28 3.35 3.41 11.05
CA SER A 28 3.96 3.51 9.72
C SER A 28 5.10 2.50 9.55
N MET A 29 5.99 2.36 10.54
CA MET A 29 7.04 1.34 10.54
C MET A 29 6.48 -0.06 10.31
N SER A 30 5.40 -0.42 11.02
CA SER A 30 4.77 -1.73 10.86
C SER A 30 4.20 -1.94 9.46
N LYS A 31 3.65 -0.89 8.85
CA LYS A 31 3.06 -0.95 7.49
C LYS A 31 4.14 -0.95 6.41
N HIS A 32 5.21 -0.19 6.55
CA HIS A 32 6.39 -0.28 5.67
C HIS A 32 7.01 -1.70 5.70
N ALA A 33 7.07 -2.32 6.88
CA ALA A 33 7.55 -3.70 7.00
C ALA A 33 6.64 -4.69 6.25
N ILE A 34 5.32 -4.49 6.27
CA ILE A 34 4.35 -5.29 5.50
C ILE A 34 4.55 -5.10 3.99
N GLU A 35 4.82 -3.87 3.51
CA GLU A 35 5.12 -3.60 2.10
C GLU A 35 6.36 -4.38 1.65
N ALA A 36 7.46 -4.22 2.36
CA ALA A 36 8.71 -4.93 2.05
C ALA A 36 8.56 -6.46 2.11
N PHE A 37 7.82 -6.97 3.11
CA PHE A 37 7.53 -8.39 3.23
C PHE A 37 6.67 -8.88 2.06
N GLY A 38 5.64 -8.14 1.68
CA GLY A 38 4.75 -8.48 0.58
C GLY A 38 5.49 -8.54 -0.77
N ASP A 39 6.39 -7.60 -1.02
CA ASP A 39 7.24 -7.62 -2.23
C ASP A 39 8.17 -8.82 -2.24
N SER A 40 8.86 -9.08 -1.14
CA SER A 40 9.75 -10.24 -1.02
C SER A 40 8.98 -11.57 -1.18
N LEU A 41 7.84 -11.69 -0.51
CA LEU A 41 7.00 -12.89 -0.59
C LEU A 41 6.51 -13.13 -2.01
N ALA A 42 6.15 -12.09 -2.73
CA ALA A 42 5.67 -12.23 -4.10
C ALA A 42 6.76 -12.74 -5.06
N LEU A 43 8.00 -12.24 -4.91
CA LEU A 43 9.14 -12.76 -5.67
C LEU A 43 9.41 -14.24 -5.35
N GLN A 44 9.35 -14.62 -4.07
CA GLN A 44 9.51 -16.01 -3.64
C GLN A 44 8.42 -16.94 -4.20
N MET A 45 7.20 -16.44 -4.30
CA MET A 45 6.03 -17.23 -4.70
C MET A 45 5.82 -17.29 -6.22
N GLU A 46 6.50 -16.47 -6.98
CA GLU A 46 6.34 -16.36 -8.43
C GLU A 46 6.57 -17.70 -9.14
N SER A 47 7.67 -18.39 -8.84
CA SER A 47 8.01 -19.70 -9.41
C SER A 47 6.99 -20.80 -9.06
N HIS A 48 6.22 -20.60 -8.00
CA HIS A 48 5.15 -21.50 -7.56
C HIS A 48 3.79 -21.18 -8.16
N GLY A 49 3.67 -20.10 -8.93
CA GLY A 49 2.41 -19.64 -9.52
C GLY A 49 1.41 -19.08 -8.47
N VAL A 50 1.89 -18.79 -7.25
CA VAL A 50 1.08 -18.15 -6.20
C VAL A 50 1.13 -16.65 -6.40
N LYS A 51 -0.05 -16.01 -6.48
CA LYS A 51 -0.15 -14.55 -6.61
C LYS A 51 -0.21 -13.90 -5.22
N VAL A 52 0.57 -12.84 -5.04
CA VAL A 52 0.62 -12.07 -3.78
C VAL A 52 0.20 -10.64 -4.07
N SER A 53 -0.74 -10.13 -3.30
CA SER A 53 -1.26 -8.77 -3.41
C SER A 53 -1.22 -8.03 -2.08
N LEU A 54 -1.01 -6.73 -2.15
CA LEU A 54 -1.11 -5.80 -1.04
C LEU A 54 -2.33 -4.90 -1.26
N VAL A 55 -3.14 -4.74 -0.24
CA VAL A 55 -4.24 -3.76 -0.22
C VAL A 55 -3.82 -2.65 0.74
N GLU A 56 -3.83 -1.43 0.25
CA GLU A 56 -3.30 -0.24 0.92
C GLU A 56 -4.44 0.77 1.19
N PRO A 57 -5.26 0.54 2.24
CA PRO A 57 -6.37 1.43 2.55
C PRO A 57 -5.89 2.80 3.06
N GLY A 58 -6.67 3.81 2.70
CA GLY A 58 -6.65 5.12 3.34
C GLY A 58 -7.50 5.17 4.61
N ASN A 59 -8.06 6.34 4.92
CA ASN A 59 -8.84 6.57 6.12
C ASN A 59 -10.31 6.21 5.91
N TYR A 60 -10.69 5.03 6.35
CA TYR A 60 -12.08 4.55 6.38
C TYR A 60 -12.62 4.43 7.81
N ASN A 61 -13.93 4.35 7.93
CA ASN A 61 -14.58 3.99 9.19
C ASN A 61 -14.20 2.57 9.60
N SER A 62 -13.52 2.43 10.73
CA SER A 62 -13.04 1.14 11.23
C SER A 62 -12.74 1.21 12.72
N GLU A 63 -12.71 0.06 13.38
CA GLU A 63 -12.40 -0.09 14.81
C GLU A 63 -10.91 0.07 15.18
N ILE A 64 -10.05 0.42 14.21
CA ILE A 64 -8.60 0.48 14.46
C ILE A 64 -8.23 1.49 15.56
N GLY A 65 -8.87 2.66 15.57
CA GLY A 65 -8.65 3.69 16.59
C GLY A 65 -9.11 3.24 17.97
N ASN A 66 -10.28 2.63 18.07
CA ASN A 66 -10.82 2.08 19.31
C ASN A 66 -9.98 0.92 19.83
N THR A 67 -9.50 0.07 18.94
CA THR A 67 -8.63 -1.06 19.29
C THR A 67 -7.27 -0.57 19.80
N ALA A 68 -6.69 0.44 19.18
CA ALA A 68 -5.44 1.06 19.63
C ALA A 68 -5.62 1.71 21.02
N ALA A 69 -6.69 2.48 21.22
CA ALA A 69 -7.01 3.11 22.50
C ALA A 69 -7.15 2.07 23.63
N ARG A 70 -7.90 0.99 23.40
CA ARG A 70 -8.03 -0.12 24.35
C ARG A 70 -6.69 -0.73 24.74
N ARG A 71 -5.80 -0.95 23.77
CA ARG A 71 -4.45 -1.52 24.03
C ARG A 71 -3.55 -0.55 24.81
N MET A 72 -3.74 0.74 24.63
CA MET A 72 -3.01 1.77 25.37
C MET A 72 -3.60 2.06 26.77
N GLY A 73 -4.68 1.37 27.15
CA GLY A 73 -5.34 1.58 28.43
C GLY A 73 -6.08 2.92 28.54
N THR A 74 -6.44 3.54 27.43
CA THR A 74 -7.22 4.78 27.38
C THR A 74 -8.63 4.52 26.88
N THR A 75 -9.59 5.26 27.40
CA THR A 75 -10.98 5.24 26.95
C THR A 75 -11.26 6.26 25.82
N THR A 76 -10.31 7.14 25.56
CA THR A 76 -10.46 8.17 24.52
C THR A 76 -10.08 7.57 23.18
N SER A 77 -11.03 7.50 22.25
CA SER A 77 -10.73 7.16 20.86
C SER A 77 -9.68 8.13 20.30
N LEU A 78 -8.66 7.58 19.63
CA LEU A 78 -7.61 8.40 19.02
C LEU A 78 -8.12 9.27 17.86
N ALA A 79 -9.26 8.88 17.27
CA ALA A 79 -9.99 9.68 16.28
C ALA A 79 -11.43 9.18 16.19
N ASP A 80 -12.39 10.11 16.18
CA ASP A 80 -13.77 9.78 15.79
C ASP A 80 -13.81 9.50 14.30
N ARG A 81 -14.04 8.24 13.96
CA ARG A 81 -14.11 7.76 12.57
C ARG A 81 -15.54 7.57 12.06
N SER A 82 -16.54 7.94 12.85
CA SER A 82 -17.96 7.80 12.45
C SER A 82 -18.31 8.57 11.18
N LYS A 83 -17.56 9.63 10.88
CA LYS A 83 -17.72 10.49 9.70
C LYS A 83 -16.94 9.99 8.47
N TYR A 84 -16.09 8.98 8.62
CA TYR A 84 -15.36 8.42 7.50
C TYR A 84 -16.26 7.49 6.68
N LYS A 85 -15.92 7.36 5.40
CA LYS A 85 -16.60 6.47 4.46
C LYS A 85 -16.56 5.01 4.93
N SER A 86 -17.60 4.24 4.65
CA SER A 86 -17.60 2.79 4.85
C SER A 86 -16.44 2.12 4.10
N PRO A 87 -15.82 1.05 4.66
CA PRO A 87 -14.70 0.36 4.02
C PRO A 87 -15.12 -0.62 2.91
N ASP A 88 -16.29 -0.48 2.32
CA ASP A 88 -16.81 -1.41 1.28
C ASP A 88 -15.85 -1.51 0.09
N GLU A 89 -15.28 -0.38 -0.35
CA GLU A 89 -14.27 -0.36 -1.43
C GLU A 89 -13.01 -1.17 -1.08
N VAL A 90 -12.66 -1.25 0.21
CA VAL A 90 -11.54 -2.08 0.68
C VAL A 90 -11.90 -3.56 0.57
N ALA A 91 -13.13 -3.92 0.92
CA ALA A 91 -13.64 -5.29 0.76
C ALA A 91 -13.67 -5.71 -0.71
N ASP A 92 -14.09 -4.81 -1.60
CA ASP A 92 -14.06 -5.04 -3.05
C ASP A 92 -12.64 -5.27 -3.54
N ALA A 93 -11.67 -4.45 -3.11
CA ALA A 93 -10.26 -4.63 -3.49
C ALA A 93 -9.69 -5.97 -2.99
N VAL A 94 -10.05 -6.40 -1.78
CA VAL A 94 -9.67 -7.73 -1.27
C VAL A 94 -10.29 -8.83 -2.13
N SER A 95 -11.55 -8.69 -2.52
CA SER A 95 -12.22 -9.62 -3.41
C SER A 95 -11.53 -9.71 -4.77
N LEU A 96 -11.18 -8.58 -5.37
CA LEU A 96 -10.41 -8.54 -6.63
C LEU A 96 -9.04 -9.21 -6.46
N ALA A 97 -8.32 -8.93 -5.37
CA ALA A 97 -7.01 -9.52 -5.09
C ALA A 97 -7.06 -11.05 -4.94
N LEU A 98 -8.17 -11.59 -4.42
CA LEU A 98 -8.36 -13.02 -4.17
C LEU A 98 -8.96 -13.77 -5.36
N PHE A 99 -9.82 -13.14 -6.16
CA PHE A 99 -10.65 -13.85 -7.12
C PHE A 99 -10.46 -13.44 -8.59
N GLU A 100 -9.86 -12.27 -8.87
CA GLU A 100 -9.53 -11.91 -10.25
C GLU A 100 -8.52 -12.91 -10.86
N PRO A 101 -8.66 -13.30 -12.13
CA PRO A 101 -7.71 -14.19 -12.80
C PRO A 101 -6.27 -13.66 -12.73
N GLU A 102 -6.11 -12.37 -12.94
CA GLU A 102 -4.83 -11.67 -12.90
C GLU A 102 -4.90 -10.48 -11.92
N PRO A 103 -4.73 -10.70 -10.62
CA PRO A 103 -4.79 -9.64 -9.62
C PRO A 103 -3.61 -8.68 -9.76
N LYS A 104 -3.83 -7.43 -9.35
CA LYS A 104 -2.75 -6.45 -9.22
C LYS A 104 -1.83 -6.81 -8.04
N ARG A 105 -0.58 -6.36 -8.11
CA ARG A 105 0.33 -6.44 -6.98
C ARG A 105 -0.12 -5.52 -5.84
N ARG A 106 -0.58 -4.31 -6.15
CA ARG A 106 -1.02 -3.29 -5.19
C ARG A 106 -2.38 -2.74 -5.53
N TYR A 107 -3.17 -2.55 -4.50
CA TYR A 107 -4.49 -1.93 -4.53
C TYR A 107 -4.50 -0.78 -3.54
N MET A 108 -4.06 0.41 -3.96
CA MET A 108 -4.30 1.62 -3.17
C MET A 108 -5.79 1.94 -3.22
N VAL A 109 -6.43 1.95 -2.05
CA VAL A 109 -7.86 2.21 -1.89
C VAL A 109 -8.04 3.39 -0.94
N VAL A 110 -8.43 4.53 -1.48
CA VAL A 110 -8.54 5.77 -0.72
C VAL A 110 -9.92 6.39 -0.88
N PRO A 111 -10.50 6.95 0.20
CA PRO A 111 -11.87 7.46 0.17
C PRO A 111 -12.03 8.78 -0.58
N ASN A 112 -10.91 9.45 -0.92
CA ASN A 112 -10.92 10.76 -1.57
C ASN A 112 -9.62 10.99 -2.36
N GLN A 113 -9.68 11.96 -3.27
CA GLN A 113 -8.56 12.33 -4.13
C GLN A 113 -7.34 12.82 -3.34
N TYR A 114 -7.55 13.54 -2.24
CA TYR A 114 -6.46 14.10 -1.45
C TYR A 114 -5.53 13.02 -0.89
N GLU A 115 -6.09 11.94 -0.35
CA GLU A 115 -5.28 10.83 0.19
C GLU A 115 -4.49 10.11 -0.91
N GLY A 116 -5.07 9.94 -2.09
CA GLY A 116 -4.36 9.39 -3.25
C GLY A 116 -3.20 10.30 -3.67
N GLU A 117 -3.48 11.60 -3.77
CA GLU A 117 -2.51 12.58 -4.21
C GLU A 117 -1.31 12.70 -3.25
N ILE A 118 -1.54 12.79 -1.94
CA ILE A 118 -0.43 12.88 -0.97
C ILE A 118 0.41 11.61 -0.95
N THR A 119 -0.20 10.44 -1.16
CA THR A 119 0.52 9.15 -1.20
C THR A 119 1.44 9.09 -2.41
N ILE A 120 0.94 9.40 -3.59
CA ILE A 120 1.75 9.41 -4.81
C ILE A 120 2.83 10.50 -4.77
N LYS A 121 2.48 11.73 -4.30
CA LYS A 121 3.47 12.80 -4.12
C LYS A 121 4.60 12.39 -3.19
N LYS A 122 4.30 11.68 -2.10
CA LYS A 122 5.33 11.20 -1.17
C LYS A 122 6.30 10.23 -1.85
N ALA A 123 5.81 9.27 -2.63
CA ALA A 123 6.65 8.34 -3.38
C ALA A 123 7.56 9.08 -4.39
N ILE A 124 7.01 10.08 -5.09
CA ILE A 124 7.79 10.93 -6.01
C ILE A 124 8.86 11.74 -5.24
N GLN A 125 8.52 12.31 -4.08
CA GLN A 125 9.48 13.05 -3.26
C GLN A 125 10.63 12.16 -2.79
N GLU A 126 10.34 10.94 -2.39
CA GLU A 126 11.37 9.97 -2.00
C GLU A 126 12.27 9.59 -3.18
N LEU A 127 11.72 9.39 -4.37
CA LEU A 127 12.51 9.18 -5.58
C LEU A 127 13.48 10.34 -5.82
N VAL A 128 13.03 11.59 -5.68
CA VAL A 128 13.88 12.77 -5.86
C VAL A 128 14.97 12.81 -4.80
N GLN A 129 14.64 12.58 -3.52
CA GLN A 129 15.61 12.55 -2.42
C GLN A 129 16.67 11.45 -2.61
N LEU A 130 16.23 10.27 -3.07
CA LEU A 130 17.15 9.15 -3.35
C LEU A 130 18.08 9.44 -4.52
N ASN A 131 17.66 10.28 -5.46
CA ASN A 131 18.44 10.64 -6.63
C ASN A 131 19.50 11.75 -6.33
N GLU A 132 19.50 12.33 -5.13
CA GLU A 132 20.41 13.40 -4.76
C GLU A 132 21.67 12.89 -4.01
N GLY A 133 22.79 13.61 -4.15
CA GLY A 133 23.95 13.46 -3.27
C GLY A 133 24.81 12.23 -3.46
N HIS A 134 24.72 11.52 -4.57
CA HIS A 134 25.56 10.36 -4.88
C HIS A 134 26.12 10.40 -6.32
N ALA A 135 27.09 9.53 -6.62
CA ALA A 135 27.81 9.53 -7.89
C ALA A 135 26.98 9.08 -9.12
N TYR A 136 25.81 8.52 -8.92
CA TYR A 136 24.96 7.91 -9.96
C TYR A 136 23.61 8.61 -10.08
N THR A 137 23.58 9.92 -9.95
CA THR A 137 22.38 10.73 -10.14
C THR A 137 21.95 10.75 -11.60
N TYR A 138 20.65 10.81 -11.81
CA TYR A 138 20.02 10.90 -13.12
C TYR A 138 19.45 12.29 -13.34
N ASP A 139 19.52 12.79 -14.56
CA ASP A 139 18.83 14.03 -14.92
C ASP A 139 17.32 13.80 -15.04
N ARG A 140 16.59 14.91 -15.16
CA ARG A 140 15.13 14.90 -15.27
C ARG A 140 14.64 14.01 -16.43
N ASP A 141 15.26 14.11 -17.59
CA ASP A 141 14.78 13.43 -18.78
C ASP A 141 14.99 11.91 -18.67
N THR A 142 16.09 11.49 -18.05
CA THR A 142 16.32 10.07 -17.71
C THR A 142 15.31 9.56 -16.68
N LEU A 143 14.98 10.32 -15.63
CA LEU A 143 13.95 9.93 -14.66
C LEU A 143 12.57 9.84 -15.30
N VAL A 144 12.22 10.77 -16.18
CA VAL A 144 10.95 10.72 -16.94
C VAL A 144 10.90 9.49 -17.83
N LYS A 145 12.01 9.17 -18.53
CA LYS A 145 12.08 7.94 -19.34
C LYS A 145 11.88 6.68 -18.50
N MET A 146 12.51 6.58 -17.32
CA MET A 146 12.29 5.45 -16.40
C MET A 146 10.82 5.34 -15.95
N LEU A 147 10.16 6.47 -15.71
CA LEU A 147 8.74 6.51 -15.39
C LEU A 147 7.88 6.05 -16.57
N ASP A 148 8.17 6.50 -17.78
CA ASP A 148 7.45 6.09 -18.99
C ASP A 148 7.59 4.59 -19.24
N GLU A 149 8.77 4.03 -19.05
CA GLU A 149 9.03 2.58 -19.14
C GLU A 149 8.20 1.80 -18.10
N ALA A 150 8.15 2.30 -16.85
CA ALA A 150 7.33 1.70 -15.79
C ALA A 150 5.84 1.76 -16.11
N LEU A 151 5.36 2.89 -16.64
CA LEU A 151 3.97 3.06 -17.08
C LEU A 151 3.61 2.13 -18.26
N ALA A 152 4.53 1.92 -19.18
CA ALA A 152 4.31 1.01 -20.33
C ALA A 152 4.17 -0.45 -19.90
N THR A 153 4.79 -0.85 -18.80
CA THR A 153 4.67 -2.20 -18.22
C THR A 153 3.49 -2.33 -17.24
N ALA A 154 2.94 -1.20 -16.78
CA ALA A 154 1.77 -1.19 -15.93
C ALA A 154 0.53 -1.66 -16.70
N ARG A 155 -0.33 -2.43 -16.04
CA ARG A 155 -1.60 -2.81 -16.64
C ARG A 155 -2.49 -1.57 -16.83
N PRO A 156 -3.19 -1.45 -17.96
CA PRO A 156 -4.15 -0.36 -18.14
C PRO A 156 -5.19 -0.41 -17.01
N ALA A 157 -5.56 0.76 -16.50
CA ALA A 157 -6.69 0.89 -15.58
C ALA A 157 -7.95 0.37 -16.30
N ARG A 158 -8.67 -0.55 -15.66
CA ARG A 158 -9.98 -1.00 -16.15
C ARG A 158 -11.06 -0.02 -15.77
#